data_d28bb3259d2aad8c1e34a337f7bbb7d4
#
_entry.id   d28bb3259d2aad8c1e34a337f7bbb7d4
#
_cell.length_a   1.000
_cell.length_b   1.000
_cell.length_c   1.000
_cell.angle_alpha   90.00
_cell.angle_beta   90.00
_cell.angle_gamma   90.00
#
_symmetry.space_group_name_H-M   'P 1'
#
loop_
_entity.id
_entity.type
_entity.pdbx_description
1 polymer ?
#
loop_
_entity_poly.entity_id
_entity_poly.type
_entity_poly.pdbx_seq_one_letter_code
_entity_poly.pdbx_strand_id
1 'polypeptide(L)'
;MLTPLATLLSHALAAYTIEFDNEFEHRMPHRTTDHGSTGERANSPWLVSMAMWCNCMRFVDAQGVTAEELERLTRTPSNLPGMLRWGYLAVQPGPGDRDPKRPGRQAVLRPTRAGEHARQIWAPLFDTIDTRWRERFGAGRVTERQGHRAA
;
A
#
# COMPACT_ATOMS: atom_id res chain seq x y z
N MET A 1 7.05 21.16 27.91
CA MET A 1 6.40 19.82 27.92
C MET A 1 6.93 19.04 26.71
N LEU A 2 7.51 17.85 26.91
CA LEU A 2 8.02 17.04 25.77
C LEU A 2 6.86 16.33 25.06
N THR A 3 6.91 16.30 23.73
CA THR A 3 5.91 15.57 22.94
C THR A 3 6.07 14.06 23.18
N PRO A 4 4.99 13.32 23.50
CA PRO A 4 5.06 11.87 23.72
C PRO A 4 5.62 11.14 22.50
N LEU A 5 6.37 10.06 22.72
CA LEU A 5 6.97 9.26 21.65
C LEU A 5 5.93 8.74 20.67
N ALA A 6 4.77 8.29 21.15
CA ALA A 6 3.68 7.81 20.29
C ALA A 6 3.21 8.90 19.31
N THR A 7 3.10 10.14 19.76
CA THR A 7 2.74 11.28 18.92
C THR A 7 3.81 11.56 17.86
N LEU A 8 5.09 11.51 18.24
CA LEU A 8 6.19 11.70 17.29
C LEU A 8 6.22 10.61 16.22
N LEU A 9 6.01 9.35 16.60
CA LEU A 9 5.94 8.23 15.68
C LEU A 9 4.75 8.36 14.72
N SER A 10 3.61 8.81 15.23
CA SER A 10 2.40 9.05 14.44
C SER A 10 2.63 10.14 13.39
N HIS A 11 3.25 11.27 13.80
CA HIS A 11 3.60 12.34 12.87
C HIS A 11 4.62 11.89 11.81
N ALA A 12 5.64 11.13 12.22
CA ALA A 12 6.63 10.60 11.30
C ALA A 12 6.01 9.65 10.28
N LEU A 13 5.10 8.76 10.73
CA LEU A 13 4.39 7.84 9.84
C LEU A 13 3.51 8.60 8.85
N ALA A 14 2.75 9.59 9.32
CA ALA A 14 1.90 10.40 8.47
C ALA A 14 2.73 11.17 7.42
N ALA A 15 3.81 11.81 7.83
CA ALA A 15 4.69 12.54 6.91
C ALA A 15 5.34 11.64 5.86
N TYR A 16 5.82 10.46 6.28
CA TYR A 16 6.39 9.46 5.36
C TYR A 16 5.34 8.99 4.35
N THR A 17 4.14 8.68 4.82
CA THR A 17 3.03 8.21 3.98
C THR A 17 2.63 9.28 2.95
N ILE A 18 2.51 10.53 3.36
CA ILE A 18 2.19 11.64 2.46
C ILE A 18 3.29 11.83 1.39
N GLU A 19 4.57 11.80 1.79
CA GLU A 19 5.68 11.93 0.83
C GLU A 19 5.70 10.76 -0.16
N PHE A 20 5.48 9.54 0.33
CA PHE A 20 5.40 8.35 -0.52
C PHE A 20 4.24 8.43 -1.51
N ASP A 21 3.05 8.78 -1.04
CA ASP A 21 1.85 8.85 -1.86
C ASP A 21 1.96 9.96 -2.92
N ASN A 22 2.50 11.12 -2.57
CA ASN A 22 2.75 12.20 -3.52
C ASN A 22 3.75 11.79 -4.61
N GLU A 23 4.83 11.10 -4.25
CA GLU A 23 5.82 10.62 -5.22
C GLU A 23 5.23 9.54 -6.13
N PHE A 24 4.41 8.65 -5.59
CA PHE A 24 3.71 7.64 -6.37
C PHE A 24 2.74 8.29 -7.38
N GLU A 25 1.90 9.22 -6.93
CA GLU A 25 0.95 9.96 -7.77
C GLU A 25 1.65 10.73 -8.90
N HIS A 26 2.80 11.32 -8.59
CA HIS A 26 3.59 12.03 -9.60
C HIS A 26 4.09 11.10 -10.71
N ARG A 27 4.45 9.87 -10.37
CA ARG A 27 4.96 8.87 -11.34
C ARG A 27 3.87 8.06 -12.02
N MET A 28 2.74 7.89 -11.38
CA MET A 28 1.60 7.14 -11.87
C MET A 28 0.30 7.84 -11.48
N PRO A 29 -0.19 8.76 -12.32
CA PRO A 29 -1.49 9.37 -12.12
C PRO A 29 -2.56 8.28 -11.94
N HIS A 30 -3.26 8.34 -10.83
CA HIS A 30 -4.18 7.31 -10.42
C HIS A 30 -5.61 7.66 -10.82
N ARG A 31 -6.49 6.64 -10.96
CA ARG A 31 -7.92 6.84 -11.26
C ARG A 31 -8.65 7.73 -10.24
N THR A 32 -8.10 7.91 -9.05
CA THR A 32 -8.67 8.81 -8.03
C THR A 32 -8.31 10.26 -8.27
N THR A 33 -7.21 10.54 -8.95
CA THR A 33 -6.83 11.89 -9.36
C THR A 33 -7.53 12.32 -10.63
N ASP A 34 -7.85 11.36 -11.50
CA ASP A 34 -8.61 11.59 -12.73
C ASP A 34 -10.10 11.29 -12.50
N HIS A 35 -10.71 12.05 -11.63
CA HIS A 35 -12.16 12.11 -11.56
C HIS A 35 -12.70 12.95 -12.73
N GLY A 36 -12.41 12.56 -13.96
CA GLY A 36 -12.84 13.16 -15.22
C GLY A 36 -14.34 13.46 -15.32
N SER A 37 -14.90 13.98 -14.27
CA SER A 37 -16.28 14.41 -14.13
C SER A 37 -16.31 15.74 -13.37
N THR A 38 -16.78 16.67 -14.00
CA THR A 38 -17.55 17.86 -13.64
C THR A 38 -18.42 17.72 -12.38
N GLY A 39 -17.92 17.29 -11.23
CA GLY A 39 -18.70 17.13 -10.03
C GLY A 39 -17.92 17.37 -8.76
N GLU A 40 -18.60 17.81 -7.70
CA GLU A 40 -18.09 18.12 -6.37
C GLU A 40 -17.23 17.02 -5.69
N ARG A 41 -17.14 15.84 -6.30
CA ARG A 41 -16.30 14.71 -5.85
C ARG A 41 -14.87 14.75 -6.38
N ALA A 42 -14.54 15.64 -7.31
CA ALA A 42 -13.21 15.77 -7.90
C ALA A 42 -12.11 16.16 -6.90
N ASN A 43 -12.48 16.69 -5.74
CA ASN A 43 -11.57 17.13 -4.68
C ASN A 43 -11.61 16.25 -3.43
N SER A 44 -12.17 15.04 -3.50
CA SER A 44 -12.13 14.13 -2.35
C SER A 44 -10.69 13.69 -2.12
N PRO A 45 -10.16 13.87 -0.90
CA PRO A 45 -8.82 13.42 -0.57
C PRO A 45 -8.71 11.90 -0.74
N TRP A 46 -7.53 11.43 -1.03
CA TRP A 46 -7.20 10.01 -1.01
C TRP A 46 -7.65 9.38 0.31
N LEU A 47 -8.62 8.48 0.23
CA LEU A 47 -9.10 7.76 1.42
C LEU A 47 -8.23 6.54 1.74
N VAL A 48 -7.39 6.10 0.82
CA VAL A 48 -6.51 4.93 1.00
C VAL A 48 -5.15 5.22 0.40
N SER A 49 -4.16 5.21 1.26
CA SER A 49 -2.77 5.45 0.90
C SER A 49 -2.15 4.28 0.14
N MET A 50 -1.39 4.58 -0.93
CA MET A 50 -0.60 3.59 -1.64
C MET A 50 0.49 3.00 -0.72
N ALA A 51 1.09 3.80 0.17
CA ALA A 51 2.04 3.30 1.15
C ALA A 51 1.44 2.21 2.04
N MET A 52 0.18 2.35 2.43
CA MET A 52 -0.55 1.31 3.17
C MET A 52 -0.86 0.08 2.32
N TRP A 53 -1.20 0.27 1.05
CA TRP A 53 -1.47 -0.84 0.13
C TRP A 53 -0.22 -1.64 -0.21
N CYS A 54 0.93 -0.99 -0.36
CA CYS A 54 2.20 -1.65 -0.60
C CYS A 54 2.54 -2.64 0.53
N ASN A 55 2.07 -2.40 1.75
CA ASN A 55 2.22 -3.37 2.84
C ASN A 55 1.53 -4.71 2.54
N CYS A 56 0.44 -4.71 1.79
CA CYS A 56 -0.23 -5.92 1.32
C CYS A 56 0.36 -6.40 -0.02
N MET A 57 0.47 -5.48 -0.99
CA MET A 57 0.85 -5.80 -2.36
C MET A 57 2.25 -6.44 -2.49
N ARG A 58 3.16 -6.19 -1.55
CA ARG A 58 4.50 -6.80 -1.54
C ARG A 58 4.49 -8.32 -1.39
N PHE A 59 3.41 -8.89 -0.86
CA PHE A 59 3.23 -10.33 -0.68
C PHE A 59 2.41 -10.99 -1.79
N VAL A 60 1.92 -10.22 -2.75
CA VAL A 60 1.13 -10.75 -3.87
C VAL A 60 2.02 -10.80 -5.11
N ASP A 61 2.44 -11.98 -5.51
CA ASP A 61 3.27 -12.22 -6.69
C ASP A 61 2.52 -12.99 -7.78
N ALA A 62 3.20 -13.34 -8.86
CA ALA A 62 2.62 -14.09 -9.97
C ALA A 62 2.15 -15.50 -9.58
N GLN A 63 2.72 -16.10 -8.52
CA GLN A 63 2.28 -17.39 -8.00
C GLN A 63 0.94 -17.27 -7.30
N GLY A 64 0.67 -16.08 -6.76
CA GLY A 64 -0.52 -15.77 -6.00
C GLY A 64 -0.41 -16.16 -4.53
N VAL A 65 -1.26 -15.54 -3.73
CA VAL A 65 -1.36 -15.77 -2.29
C VAL A 65 -2.83 -15.91 -1.91
N THR A 66 -3.16 -16.79 -0.97
CA THR A 66 -4.54 -16.86 -0.48
C THR A 66 -4.88 -15.65 0.37
N ALA A 67 -6.17 -15.27 0.44
CA ALA A 67 -6.61 -14.17 1.27
C ALA A 67 -6.23 -14.38 2.74
N GLU A 68 -6.35 -15.60 3.24
CA GLU A 68 -5.95 -15.98 4.60
C GLU A 68 -4.45 -15.80 4.84
N GLU A 69 -3.62 -16.27 3.93
CA GLU A 69 -2.17 -16.13 4.05
C GLU A 69 -1.74 -14.66 3.94
N LEU A 70 -2.38 -13.88 3.07
CA LEU A 70 -2.13 -12.45 2.98
C LEU A 70 -2.40 -11.73 4.31
N GLU A 71 -3.53 -12.03 4.96
CA GLU A 71 -3.84 -11.46 6.28
C GLU A 71 -2.80 -11.86 7.34
N ARG A 72 -2.35 -13.11 7.33
CA ARG A 72 -1.29 -13.60 8.22
C ARG A 72 0.03 -12.87 8.01
N LEU A 73 0.43 -12.67 6.75
CA LEU A 73 1.69 -12.01 6.39
C LEU A 73 1.68 -10.50 6.68
N THR A 74 0.56 -9.86 6.45
CA THR A 74 0.42 -8.41 6.68
C THR A 74 0.22 -8.05 8.14
N ARG A 75 -0.23 -8.99 8.96
CA ARG A 75 -0.62 -8.80 10.37
C ARG A 75 -1.66 -7.69 10.58
N THR A 76 -2.35 -7.32 9.54
CA THR A 76 -3.42 -6.32 9.56
C THR A 76 -4.54 -6.77 8.64
N PRO A 77 -5.80 -6.43 8.95
CA PRO A 77 -6.89 -6.64 8.00
C PRO A 77 -6.55 -5.94 6.68
N SER A 78 -6.55 -6.70 5.60
CA SER A 78 -6.30 -6.15 4.27
C SER A 78 -7.56 -5.49 3.72
N ASN A 79 -7.42 -4.30 3.12
CA ASN A 79 -8.53 -3.68 2.38
C ASN A 79 -8.67 -4.32 0.99
N LEU A 80 -8.93 -5.64 0.95
CA LEU A 80 -9.13 -6.38 -0.30
C LEU A 80 -10.18 -5.74 -1.23
N PRO A 81 -11.38 -5.33 -0.73
CA PRO A 81 -12.37 -4.69 -1.59
C PRO A 81 -11.85 -3.43 -2.28
N GLY A 82 -11.02 -2.64 -1.59
CA GLY A 82 -10.35 -1.49 -2.17
C GLY A 82 -9.39 -1.88 -3.29
N MET A 83 -8.46 -2.77 -3.04
CA MET A 83 -7.46 -3.23 -4.02
C MET A 83 -8.09 -3.87 -5.26
N LEU A 84 -9.19 -4.61 -5.09
CA LEU A 84 -9.97 -5.18 -6.19
C LEU A 84 -10.68 -4.09 -7.00
N ARG A 85 -11.31 -3.13 -6.34
CA ARG A 85 -12.00 -2.01 -7.00
C ARG A 85 -11.04 -1.17 -7.85
N TRP A 86 -9.80 -1.00 -7.41
CA TRP A 86 -8.76 -0.27 -8.14
C TRP A 86 -8.15 -1.06 -9.30
N GLY A 87 -8.46 -2.36 -9.37
CA GLY A 87 -8.01 -3.23 -10.46
C GLY A 87 -6.56 -3.66 -10.36
N TYR A 88 -5.93 -3.57 -9.20
CA TYR A 88 -4.55 -4.03 -8.98
C TYR A 88 -4.46 -5.51 -8.71
N LEU A 89 -5.53 -6.11 -8.20
CA LEU A 89 -5.62 -7.53 -7.90
C LEU A 89 -6.71 -8.19 -8.73
N ALA A 90 -6.45 -9.41 -9.13
CA ALA A 90 -7.43 -10.36 -9.62
C ALA A 90 -7.66 -11.44 -8.57
N VAL A 91 -8.89 -11.94 -8.48
CA VAL A 91 -9.29 -13.02 -7.58
C VAL A 91 -9.57 -14.26 -8.40
N GLN A 92 -8.95 -15.36 -8.02
CA GLN A 92 -9.39 -16.70 -8.37
C GLN A 92 -10.22 -17.22 -7.20
N PRO A 93 -11.54 -17.45 -7.37
CA PRO A 93 -12.39 -17.90 -6.29
C PRO A 93 -11.88 -19.20 -5.68
N GLY A 94 -11.98 -19.32 -4.37
CA GLY A 94 -11.73 -20.54 -3.64
C GLY A 94 -12.93 -21.49 -3.65
N PRO A 95 -12.77 -22.70 -3.11
CA PRO A 95 -13.88 -23.63 -2.97
C PRO A 95 -15.03 -23.02 -2.16
N GLY A 96 -16.23 -22.97 -2.75
CA GLY A 96 -17.43 -22.46 -2.09
C GLY A 96 -17.64 -20.94 -2.18
N ASP A 97 -16.75 -20.19 -2.80
CA ASP A 97 -16.95 -18.75 -3.03
C ASP A 97 -18.11 -18.51 -4.00
N ARG A 98 -19.05 -17.67 -3.57
CA ARG A 98 -20.24 -17.32 -4.36
C ARG A 98 -20.19 -15.91 -4.95
N ASP A 99 -19.39 -15.03 -4.37
CA ASP A 99 -19.30 -13.62 -4.76
C ASP A 99 -17.84 -13.23 -5.03
N PRO A 100 -17.46 -12.96 -6.28
CA PRO A 100 -16.10 -12.53 -6.62
C PRO A 100 -15.68 -11.20 -5.95
N LYS A 101 -16.65 -10.39 -5.52
CA LYS A 101 -16.38 -9.12 -4.81
C LYS A 101 -16.09 -9.32 -3.32
N ARG A 102 -16.39 -10.50 -2.80
CA ARG A 102 -16.15 -10.90 -1.41
C ARG A 102 -15.41 -12.24 -1.38
N PRO A 103 -14.12 -12.22 -1.72
CA PRO A 103 -13.33 -13.45 -1.77
C PRO A 103 -13.31 -14.11 -0.39
N GLY A 104 -13.52 -15.42 -0.37
CA GLY A 104 -13.36 -16.23 0.81
C GLY A 104 -11.89 -16.38 1.20
N ARG A 105 -11.63 -16.97 2.35
CA ARG A 105 -10.28 -17.13 2.92
C ARG A 105 -9.32 -17.89 1.98
N GLN A 106 -9.85 -18.84 1.21
CA GLN A 106 -9.10 -19.68 0.28
C GLN A 106 -9.04 -19.13 -1.15
N ALA A 107 -9.62 -17.95 -1.39
CA ALA A 107 -9.49 -17.29 -2.68
C ALA A 107 -8.03 -16.90 -2.93
N VAL A 108 -7.55 -17.15 -4.14
CA VAL A 108 -6.17 -16.82 -4.54
C VAL A 108 -6.13 -15.45 -5.19
N LEU A 109 -5.29 -14.59 -4.66
CA LEU A 109 -5.07 -13.23 -5.14
C LEU A 109 -3.82 -13.21 -6.01
N ARG A 110 -3.91 -12.58 -7.18
CA ARG A 110 -2.79 -12.35 -8.08
C ARG A 110 -2.75 -10.89 -8.53
N PRO A 111 -1.58 -10.35 -8.85
CA PRO A 111 -1.52 -9.02 -9.43
C PRO A 111 -2.13 -9.05 -10.84
N THR A 112 -2.84 -8.00 -11.20
CA THR A 112 -3.20 -7.73 -12.59
C THR A 112 -2.02 -7.09 -13.31
N ARG A 113 -2.13 -6.88 -14.64
CA ARG A 113 -1.15 -6.09 -15.39
C ARG A 113 -1.00 -4.67 -14.80
N ALA A 114 -2.09 -4.05 -14.36
CA ALA A 114 -2.04 -2.76 -13.68
C ALA A 114 -1.35 -2.85 -12.32
N GLY A 115 -1.56 -3.94 -11.57
CA GLY A 115 -0.88 -4.20 -10.31
C GLY A 115 0.62 -4.39 -10.47
N GLU A 116 1.05 -5.13 -11.50
CA GLU A 116 2.47 -5.30 -11.82
C GLU A 116 3.12 -3.99 -12.28
N HIS A 117 2.43 -3.21 -13.11
CA HIS A 117 2.90 -1.89 -13.50
C HIS A 117 3.05 -0.96 -12.29
N ALA A 118 2.04 -0.92 -11.42
CA ALA A 118 2.13 -0.17 -10.17
C ALA A 118 3.31 -0.63 -9.30
N ARG A 119 3.58 -1.94 -9.22
CA ARG A 119 4.72 -2.50 -8.47
C ARG A 119 6.06 -1.96 -8.97
N GLN A 120 6.27 -1.88 -10.28
CA GLN A 120 7.50 -1.33 -10.86
C GLN A 120 7.75 0.13 -10.44
N ILE A 121 6.68 0.86 -10.12
CA ILE A 121 6.76 2.25 -9.69
C ILE A 121 6.92 2.35 -8.18
N TRP A 122 6.07 1.67 -7.39
CA TRP A 122 6.08 1.83 -5.94
C TRP A 122 7.21 1.08 -5.23
N ALA A 123 7.68 -0.06 -5.76
CA ALA A 123 8.70 -0.85 -5.08
C ALA A 123 10.01 -0.06 -4.85
N PRO A 124 10.56 0.68 -5.83
CA PRO A 124 11.75 1.48 -5.62
C PRO A 124 11.51 2.75 -4.80
N LEU A 125 10.26 3.15 -4.55
CA LEU A 125 9.97 4.36 -3.78
C LEU A 125 10.39 4.24 -2.32
N PHE A 126 10.33 3.06 -1.73
CA PHE A 126 10.79 2.86 -0.36
C PHE A 126 12.25 3.30 -0.21
N ASP A 127 13.13 2.84 -1.09
CA ASP A 127 14.55 3.21 -1.04
C ASP A 127 14.75 4.72 -1.34
N THR A 128 13.95 5.26 -2.26
CA THR A 128 13.99 6.69 -2.61
C THR A 128 13.62 7.56 -1.41
N ILE A 129 12.50 7.27 -0.77
CA ILE A 129 12.00 8.05 0.38
C ILE A 129 12.89 7.82 1.60
N ASP A 130 13.32 6.58 1.86
CA ASP A 130 14.25 6.27 2.94
C ASP A 130 15.57 7.05 2.79
N THR A 131 16.10 7.18 1.58
CA THR A 131 17.31 7.96 1.31
C THR A 131 17.09 9.43 1.62
N ARG A 132 16.02 10.03 1.11
CA ARG A 132 15.65 11.43 1.42
C ARG A 132 15.50 11.67 2.93
N TRP A 133 14.94 10.70 3.65
CA TRP A 133 14.75 10.80 5.09
C TRP A 133 16.06 10.67 5.87
N ARG A 134 16.99 9.79 5.44
CA ARG A 134 18.35 9.73 6.01
C ARG A 134 19.11 11.02 5.80
N GLU A 135 19.04 11.61 4.61
CA GLU A 135 19.67 12.89 4.31
C GLU A 135 19.10 14.03 5.17
N ARG A 136 17.78 14.06 5.34
CA ARG A 136 17.08 15.13 6.09
C ARG A 136 17.22 15.01 7.59
N PHE A 137 17.19 13.81 8.14
CA PHE A 137 17.12 13.55 9.58
C PHE A 137 18.34 12.84 10.19
N GLY A 138 19.31 12.48 9.35
CA GLY A 138 20.52 11.75 9.73
C GLY A 138 20.35 10.23 9.77
N ALA A 139 21.42 9.52 9.43
CA ALA A 139 21.42 8.05 9.28
C ALA A 139 21.03 7.28 10.55
N GLY A 140 21.40 7.77 11.73
CA GLY A 140 21.13 7.09 13.01
C GLY A 140 19.65 6.97 13.38
N ARG A 141 18.79 7.86 12.89
CA ARG A 141 17.35 7.86 13.21
C ARG A 141 16.50 6.97 12.29
N VAL A 142 17.01 6.62 11.12
CA VAL A 142 16.30 5.81 10.12
C VAL A 142 16.70 4.33 10.19
N THR A 143 17.93 4.03 10.55
CA THR A 143 18.49 2.66 10.57
C THR A 143 17.88 1.78 11.68
N GLU A 144 17.46 2.36 12.81
CA GLU A 144 16.79 1.59 13.88
C GLU A 144 15.49 0.90 13.46
N ARG A 145 14.87 1.34 12.35
CA ARG A 145 13.65 0.72 11.81
C ARG A 145 13.90 -0.48 10.88
N GLN A 146 15.09 -0.63 10.32
CA GLN A 146 15.42 -1.71 9.39
C GLN A 146 15.89 -2.99 10.08
N GLY A 147 16.40 -2.91 11.31
CA GLY A 147 16.84 -4.06 12.10
C GLY A 147 15.74 -5.08 12.47
N HIS A 148 14.47 -4.75 12.28
CA HIS A 148 13.34 -5.65 12.53
C HIS A 148 12.79 -6.35 11.26
N ARG A 149 13.46 -6.19 10.11
CA ARG A 149 13.07 -6.85 8.84
C ARG A 149 13.75 -8.20 8.59
N ALA A 150 14.71 -8.59 9.42
CA ALA A 150 15.54 -9.80 9.22
C ALA A 150 15.42 -10.81 10.38
N ALA A 151 14.25 -11.01 10.94
CA ALA A 151 13.95 -12.11 11.86
C ALA A 151 12.57 -12.68 11.61
#